data_ff6cb3f50d3ad227585577d18ac7e22b
#
_entry.id   ff6cb3f50d3ad227585577d18ac7e22b
#
_cell.length_a   1.000
_cell.length_b   1.000
_cell.length_c   1.000
_cell.angle_alpha   90.00
_cell.angle_beta   90.00
_cell.angle_gamma   90.00
#
_symmetry.space_group_name_H-M   'P 1'
#
loop_
_entity.id
_entity.type
_entity.pdbx_description
1 polymer ?
#
loop_
_entity_poly.entity_id
_entity_poly.type
_entity_poly.pdbx_seq_one_letter_code
_entity_poly.pdbx_strand_id
1 'polypeptide(L)'
;MKQRNPLSQSFFQGNRKNLFMAVLGTTVLSVGILSVPQLMQILIDFLSGNHRYSMHQIILMAVAVLLMVSFSGLCTYYFRTKFSTKAVFQYRKMAYHYLSKKKVTEFYGQNTAVYLSALNTDLQKIKEDFLDQIPILSQIVICGIGAVLVMIRYNFFLAMMACLISLIPFFAALFSGRNMEKIEENLSKENAEYLAFLKDFAVGFTIIKSYKVEGIFSTLHDKICQKVEDRMEEREKCVEKINYFAAISGYITQFAILLLCAVVAYRSKSISVGTVLAFSRLINYIIDPVTELPGMLSKARTAYALSEQFWEKIGKGEQEEQQEQQQKSGEIVKDGYHQHIDTDSHEKALPIPSLQGDICFSHLSFSYTSEKQVLKEFTLRVKEGEKLILLGASGSGKSSILKLLMGIERSQGGEISIGNRQLSTLPEESLFRSISYIQQEVFIFDGSIYENITLFQDYGKEELELAIEKSGLKNLISEKGLDYPCGENGAALSGGERQRINIARSLLRQTPILLADEITAALDKENSYLVLDSLLSLENITEILVLHDLDSRILNRVDRICVLKEGEIVEEGIFSELMEKKGYFYSLFMMEQ
;
A
#
# COMPACT_ATOMS: atom_id res chain seq x y z
N MET A 1 21.25 15.94 3.90
CA MET A 1 21.18 14.56 4.42
C MET A 1 19.83 14.00 3.97
N LYS A 2 19.77 12.93 3.13
CA LYS A 2 18.47 12.28 2.82
C LYS A 2 17.88 11.81 4.15
N GLN A 3 16.68 12.29 4.49
CA GLN A 3 15.96 11.78 5.66
C GLN A 3 15.82 10.26 5.51
N ARG A 4 16.20 9.53 6.56
CA ARG A 4 16.10 8.07 6.56
C ARG A 4 14.62 7.70 6.51
N ASN A 5 14.26 6.86 5.55
CA ASN A 5 12.92 6.33 5.37
C ASN A 5 12.39 5.71 6.70
N PRO A 6 11.34 6.30 7.33
CA PRO A 6 10.83 5.82 8.60
C PRO A 6 10.21 4.42 8.48
N LEU A 7 9.67 4.06 7.31
CA LEU A 7 9.14 2.72 7.06
C LEU A 7 10.24 1.66 7.17
N SER A 8 11.43 1.91 6.61
CA SER A 8 12.56 0.98 6.73
C SER A 8 13.10 0.90 8.16
N GLN A 9 13.00 1.98 8.93
CA GLN A 9 13.39 1.97 10.35
C GLN A 9 12.41 1.15 11.20
N SER A 10 11.13 1.11 10.84
CA SER A 10 10.10 0.36 11.56
C SER A 10 10.40 -1.13 11.67
N PHE A 11 11.12 -1.72 10.71
CA PHE A 11 11.52 -3.13 10.75
C PHE A 11 12.30 -3.52 12.01
N PHE A 12 13.12 -2.58 12.50
CA PHE A 12 14.06 -2.82 13.60
C PHE A 12 13.60 -2.23 14.94
N GLN A 13 12.62 -1.33 14.94
CA GLN A 13 12.15 -0.66 16.15
C GLN A 13 11.46 -1.65 17.09
N GLY A 14 11.97 -1.80 18.33
CA GLY A 14 11.45 -2.78 19.31
C GLY A 14 11.55 -4.25 18.87
N ASN A 15 12.31 -4.54 17.79
CA ASN A 15 12.47 -5.87 17.20
C ASN A 15 13.92 -6.37 17.19
N ARG A 16 14.85 -5.52 17.68
CA ARG A 16 16.30 -5.81 17.71
C ARG A 16 16.64 -7.08 18.50
N LYS A 17 15.90 -7.37 19.57
CA LYS A 17 16.11 -8.58 20.38
C LYS A 17 15.86 -9.85 19.56
N ASN A 18 14.80 -9.90 18.77
CA ASN A 18 14.49 -11.06 17.94
C ASN A 18 15.55 -11.24 16.84
N LEU A 19 15.99 -10.15 16.21
CA LEU A 19 17.07 -10.20 15.22
C LEU A 19 18.38 -10.67 15.86
N PHE A 20 18.76 -10.12 17.02
CA PHE A 20 19.96 -10.54 17.74
C PHE A 20 19.93 -12.04 18.08
N MET A 21 18.80 -12.54 18.59
CA MET A 21 18.65 -13.96 18.91
C MET A 21 18.67 -14.85 17.65
N ALA A 22 18.12 -14.39 16.53
CA ALA A 22 18.22 -15.09 15.26
C ALA A 22 19.68 -15.17 14.78
N VAL A 23 20.41 -14.05 14.80
CA VAL A 23 21.83 -14.00 14.43
C VAL A 23 22.71 -14.81 15.40
N LEU A 24 22.42 -14.78 16.69
CA LEU A 24 23.13 -15.61 17.67
C LEU A 24 22.87 -17.12 17.40
N GLY A 25 21.63 -17.48 17.13
CA GLY A 25 21.27 -18.84 16.74
C GLY A 25 22.01 -19.30 15.48
N THR A 26 22.06 -18.45 14.44
CA THR A 26 22.84 -18.76 13.22
C THR A 26 24.34 -18.85 13.48
N THR A 27 24.88 -18.06 14.40
CA THR A 27 26.31 -18.14 14.78
C THR A 27 26.62 -19.48 15.42
N VAL A 28 25.83 -19.93 16.40
CA VAL A 28 26.00 -21.23 17.04
C VAL A 28 25.79 -22.37 16.03
N LEU A 29 24.78 -22.24 15.17
CA LEU A 29 24.51 -23.19 14.09
C LEU A 29 25.73 -23.29 13.14
N SER A 30 26.34 -22.18 12.75
CA SER A 30 27.52 -22.14 11.88
C SER A 30 28.72 -22.85 12.51
N VAL A 31 28.94 -22.68 13.83
CA VAL A 31 30.00 -23.42 14.57
C VAL A 31 29.73 -24.91 14.53
N GLY A 32 28.48 -25.34 14.73
CA GLY A 32 28.09 -26.73 14.61
C GLY A 32 28.30 -27.31 13.22
N ILE A 33 27.90 -26.58 12.18
CA ILE A 33 28.07 -26.96 10.77
C ILE A 33 29.57 -27.11 10.43
N LEU A 34 30.40 -26.17 10.85
CA LEU A 34 31.86 -26.23 10.65
C LEU A 34 32.55 -27.35 11.43
N SER A 35 31.93 -27.84 12.50
CA SER A 35 32.46 -28.99 13.27
C SER A 35 32.24 -30.32 12.52
N VAL A 36 31.31 -30.41 11.59
CA VAL A 36 31.03 -31.66 10.84
C VAL A 36 32.21 -32.12 10.00
N PRO A 37 32.86 -31.28 9.15
CA PRO A 37 34.10 -31.67 8.43
C PRO A 37 35.22 -32.10 9.35
N GLN A 38 35.35 -31.48 10.53
CA GLN A 38 36.37 -31.82 11.53
C GLN A 38 36.08 -33.19 12.15
N LEU A 39 34.84 -33.52 12.47
CA LEU A 39 34.43 -34.86 12.94
C LEU A 39 34.68 -35.93 11.87
N MET A 40 34.37 -35.61 10.59
CA MET A 40 34.67 -36.53 9.49
C MET A 40 36.14 -36.81 9.37
N GLN A 41 37.01 -35.79 9.53
CA GLN A 41 38.44 -35.98 9.57
C GLN A 41 38.85 -36.94 10.71
N ILE A 42 38.40 -36.69 11.96
CA ILE A 42 38.76 -37.49 13.12
C ILE A 42 38.32 -38.96 12.91
N LEU A 43 37.14 -39.19 12.37
CA LEU A 43 36.63 -40.53 12.10
C LEU A 43 37.48 -41.27 11.05
N ILE A 44 37.85 -40.60 9.96
CA ILE A 44 38.65 -41.21 8.88
C ILE A 44 40.06 -41.47 9.35
N ASP A 45 40.64 -40.56 10.12
CA ASP A 45 41.98 -40.72 10.72
C ASP A 45 41.99 -41.91 11.70
N PHE A 46 40.90 -42.09 12.48
CA PHE A 46 40.71 -43.27 13.34
C PHE A 46 40.68 -44.57 12.54
N LEU A 47 39.90 -44.62 11.45
CA LEU A 47 39.85 -45.78 10.56
C LEU A 47 41.17 -46.06 9.84
N SER A 48 42.00 -45.03 9.63
CA SER A 48 43.32 -45.15 9.01
C SER A 48 44.41 -45.55 10.01
N GLY A 49 44.07 -45.90 11.26
CA GLY A 49 44.97 -46.40 12.29
C GLY A 49 45.54 -45.30 13.23
N ASN A 50 45.08 -44.08 13.14
CA ASN A 50 45.44 -43.02 14.08
C ASN A 50 44.42 -42.97 15.25
N HIS A 51 44.67 -43.67 16.31
CA HIS A 51 43.76 -43.84 17.47
C HIS A 51 43.93 -42.71 18.52
N ARG A 52 44.01 -41.46 18.10
CA ARG A 52 44.09 -40.33 19.03
C ARG A 52 42.85 -40.20 19.95
N TYR A 53 41.67 -40.62 19.46
CA TYR A 53 40.42 -40.64 20.21
C TYR A 53 39.85 -42.05 20.20
N SER A 54 39.16 -42.43 21.28
CA SER A 54 38.39 -43.71 21.31
C SER A 54 37.09 -43.59 20.47
N MET A 55 36.56 -44.71 20.01
CA MET A 55 35.30 -44.74 19.26
C MET A 55 34.15 -44.13 20.07
N HIS A 56 34.10 -44.36 21.38
CA HIS A 56 33.09 -43.78 22.27
C HIS A 56 33.18 -42.26 22.33
N GLN A 57 34.37 -41.68 22.32
CA GLN A 57 34.57 -40.21 22.29
C GLN A 57 34.13 -39.62 20.97
N ILE A 58 34.38 -40.29 19.84
CA ILE A 58 33.94 -39.86 18.51
C ILE A 58 32.40 -39.86 18.45
N ILE A 59 31.77 -40.92 18.95
CA ILE A 59 30.31 -40.97 18.99
C ILE A 59 29.72 -39.87 19.87
N LEU A 60 30.33 -39.63 21.05
CA LEU A 60 29.87 -38.58 21.96
C LEU A 60 30.01 -37.19 21.32
N MET A 61 31.11 -36.91 20.65
CA MET A 61 31.30 -35.66 19.89
C MET A 61 30.28 -35.50 18.76
N ALA A 62 30.01 -36.58 18.03
CA ALA A 62 29.02 -36.57 16.95
C ALA A 62 27.61 -36.26 17.48
N VAL A 63 27.22 -36.91 18.59
CA VAL A 63 25.92 -36.65 19.25
C VAL A 63 25.85 -35.23 19.77
N ALA A 64 26.92 -34.70 20.38
CA ALA A 64 26.97 -33.31 20.87
C ALA A 64 26.82 -32.30 19.74
N VAL A 65 27.49 -32.49 18.61
CA VAL A 65 27.36 -31.63 17.41
C VAL A 65 25.96 -31.72 16.83
N LEU A 66 25.40 -32.92 16.74
CA LEU A 66 24.02 -33.11 16.23
C LEU A 66 23.00 -32.37 17.11
N LEU A 67 23.10 -32.50 18.43
CA LEU A 67 22.22 -31.79 19.37
C LEU A 67 22.40 -30.26 19.27
N MET A 68 23.64 -29.79 19.15
CA MET A 68 23.95 -28.37 18.99
C MET A 68 23.36 -27.81 17.70
N VAL A 69 23.53 -28.49 16.56
CA VAL A 69 22.95 -28.10 15.26
C VAL A 69 21.44 -28.11 15.30
N SER A 70 20.83 -29.17 15.86
CA SER A 70 19.37 -29.28 15.92
C SER A 70 18.76 -28.19 16.81
N PHE A 71 19.31 -27.98 18.01
CA PHE A 71 18.81 -26.96 18.94
C PHE A 71 18.99 -25.54 18.39
N SER A 72 20.20 -25.22 17.88
CA SER A 72 20.47 -23.88 17.30
C SER A 72 19.66 -23.63 16.04
N GLY A 73 19.42 -24.67 15.21
CA GLY A 73 18.55 -24.61 14.05
C GLY A 73 17.10 -24.24 14.41
N LEU A 74 16.56 -24.92 15.43
CA LEU A 74 15.22 -24.61 15.96
C LEU A 74 15.13 -23.19 16.53
N CYS A 75 16.13 -22.77 17.29
CA CYS A 75 16.21 -21.39 17.80
C CYS A 75 16.24 -20.37 16.66
N THR A 76 17.09 -20.59 15.68
CA THR A 76 17.18 -19.71 14.48
C THR A 76 15.85 -19.63 13.76
N TYR A 77 15.23 -20.77 13.47
CA TYR A 77 13.92 -20.82 12.82
C TYR A 77 12.86 -20.01 13.58
N TYR A 78 12.75 -20.22 14.89
CA TYR A 78 11.76 -19.54 15.74
C TYR A 78 11.99 -18.01 15.76
N PHE A 79 13.20 -17.56 16.05
CA PHE A 79 13.49 -16.13 16.17
C PHE A 79 13.51 -15.40 14.82
N ARG A 80 13.95 -16.06 13.74
CA ARG A 80 13.87 -15.53 12.37
C ARG A 80 12.43 -15.26 11.99
N THR A 81 11.55 -16.25 12.14
CA THR A 81 10.12 -16.12 11.83
C THR A 81 9.48 -15.01 12.67
N LYS A 82 9.78 -14.97 13.98
CA LYS A 82 9.26 -13.95 14.89
C LYS A 82 9.76 -12.55 14.53
N PHE A 83 11.02 -12.42 14.11
CA PHE A 83 11.59 -11.15 13.64
C PHE A 83 10.90 -10.66 12.37
N SER A 84 10.81 -11.48 11.32
CA SER A 84 10.24 -11.07 10.05
C SER A 84 8.74 -10.78 10.14
N THR A 85 7.98 -11.60 10.86
CA THR A 85 6.54 -11.38 11.05
C THR A 85 6.26 -10.07 11.81
N LYS A 86 7.01 -9.82 12.89
CA LYS A 86 6.87 -8.56 13.65
C LYS A 86 7.29 -7.35 12.81
N ALA A 87 8.34 -7.46 12.03
CA ALA A 87 8.79 -6.38 11.14
C ALA A 87 7.72 -6.02 10.09
N VAL A 88 7.11 -7.04 9.44
CA VAL A 88 6.01 -6.86 8.49
C VAL A 88 4.80 -6.20 9.15
N PHE A 89 4.42 -6.64 10.35
CA PHE A 89 3.32 -6.03 11.10
C PHE A 89 3.56 -4.55 11.40
N GLN A 90 4.77 -4.21 11.88
CA GLN A 90 5.14 -2.83 12.19
C GLN A 90 5.15 -1.94 10.95
N TYR A 91 5.64 -2.46 9.83
CA TYR A 91 5.60 -1.75 8.55
C TYR A 91 4.18 -1.47 8.09
N ARG A 92 3.30 -2.50 8.09
CA ARG A 92 1.88 -2.34 7.73
C ARG A 92 1.17 -1.31 8.60
N LYS A 93 1.38 -1.39 9.93
CA LYS A 93 0.79 -0.45 10.88
C LYS A 93 1.22 0.99 10.58
N MET A 94 2.52 1.20 10.37
CA MET A 94 3.06 2.53 10.07
C MET A 94 2.61 3.04 8.69
N ALA A 95 2.70 2.21 7.65
CA ALA A 95 2.27 2.57 6.31
C ALA A 95 0.77 2.93 6.26
N TYR A 96 -0.08 2.15 6.94
CA TYR A 96 -1.51 2.45 7.05
C TYR A 96 -1.76 3.78 7.78
N HIS A 97 -1.01 4.05 8.85
CA HIS A 97 -1.12 5.32 9.58
C HIS A 97 -0.79 6.53 8.68
N TYR A 98 0.26 6.46 7.87
CA TYR A 98 0.58 7.52 6.91
C TYR A 98 -0.49 7.64 5.81
N LEU A 99 -0.99 6.52 5.29
CA LEU A 99 -2.06 6.54 4.28
C LEU A 99 -3.35 7.15 4.82
N SER A 100 -3.72 6.85 6.07
CA SER A 100 -4.95 7.37 6.68
C SER A 100 -4.91 8.88 6.97
N LYS A 101 -3.70 9.47 7.04
CA LYS A 101 -3.51 10.92 7.22
C LYS A 101 -3.37 11.69 5.90
N LYS A 102 -3.32 10.98 4.77
CA LYS A 102 -3.12 11.60 3.47
C LYS A 102 -4.35 12.38 3.04
N LYS A 103 -4.15 13.56 2.44
CA LYS A 103 -5.26 14.38 1.90
C LYS A 103 -5.99 13.63 0.79
N VAL A 104 -7.29 13.84 0.69
CA VAL A 104 -8.15 13.17 -0.31
C VAL A 104 -7.65 13.43 -1.73
N THR A 105 -7.30 14.68 -2.04
CA THR A 105 -6.73 15.09 -3.35
C THR A 105 -5.45 14.34 -3.71
N GLU A 106 -4.57 14.12 -2.75
CA GLU A 106 -3.31 13.42 -2.94
C GLU A 106 -3.50 11.91 -3.06
N PHE A 107 -4.49 11.36 -2.34
CA PHE A 107 -4.79 9.94 -2.39
C PHE A 107 -5.31 9.53 -3.77
N TYR A 108 -6.28 10.27 -4.32
CA TYR A 108 -6.83 10.02 -5.64
C TYR A 108 -5.97 10.54 -6.80
N GLY A 109 -5.00 11.40 -6.54
CA GLY A 109 -4.00 11.83 -7.51
C GLY A 109 -3.06 10.70 -7.98
N GLN A 110 -3.13 9.53 -7.33
CA GLN A 110 -2.37 8.33 -7.69
C GLN A 110 -3.31 7.13 -7.85
N ASN A 111 -2.88 6.16 -8.65
CA ASN A 111 -3.64 4.91 -8.80
C ASN A 111 -3.63 4.13 -7.47
N THR A 112 -4.81 3.85 -6.92
CA THR A 112 -4.99 3.11 -5.67
C THR A 112 -4.38 1.71 -5.68
N ALA A 113 -4.25 1.08 -6.86
CA ALA A 113 -3.57 -0.20 -7.01
C ALA A 113 -2.12 -0.18 -6.52
N VAL A 114 -1.45 0.97 -6.58
CA VAL A 114 -0.08 1.15 -6.07
C VAL A 114 -0.02 0.96 -4.55
N TYR A 115 -1.00 1.49 -3.81
CA TYR A 115 -1.08 1.34 -2.37
C TYR A 115 -1.36 -0.10 -1.95
N LEU A 116 -2.27 -0.78 -2.68
CA LEU A 116 -2.59 -2.19 -2.45
C LEU A 116 -1.39 -3.10 -2.73
N SER A 117 -0.66 -2.87 -3.83
CA SER A 117 0.56 -3.60 -4.15
C SER A 117 1.62 -3.43 -3.07
N ALA A 118 1.87 -2.19 -2.64
CA ALA A 118 2.89 -1.88 -1.63
C ALA A 118 2.61 -2.53 -0.26
N LEU A 119 1.34 -2.60 0.16
CA LEU A 119 0.95 -3.21 1.44
C LEU A 119 0.85 -4.73 1.41
N ASN A 120 0.80 -5.33 0.23
CA ASN A 120 0.65 -6.78 0.06
C ASN A 120 1.84 -7.40 -0.69
N THR A 121 1.88 -7.26 -2.01
CA THR A 121 2.84 -7.95 -2.87
C THR A 121 4.28 -7.46 -2.67
N ASP A 122 4.48 -6.12 -2.63
CA ASP A 122 5.81 -5.55 -2.48
C ASP A 122 6.36 -5.82 -1.07
N LEU A 123 5.50 -5.75 -0.05
CA LEU A 123 5.88 -6.06 1.32
C LEU A 123 6.25 -7.54 1.50
N GLN A 124 5.59 -8.45 0.79
CA GLN A 124 5.96 -9.86 0.79
C GLN A 124 7.36 -10.06 0.17
N LYS A 125 7.65 -9.38 -0.94
CA LYS A 125 8.99 -9.37 -1.54
C LYS A 125 10.05 -8.79 -0.59
N ILE A 126 9.74 -7.68 0.10
CA ILE A 126 10.64 -7.10 1.10
C ILE A 126 10.93 -8.11 2.23
N LYS A 127 9.92 -8.85 2.67
CA LYS A 127 10.08 -9.89 3.68
C LYS A 127 11.02 -11.00 3.19
N GLU A 128 10.75 -11.58 2.01
CA GLU A 128 11.47 -12.73 1.47
C GLU A 128 12.90 -12.37 1.01
N ASP A 129 13.05 -11.24 0.32
CA ASP A 129 14.31 -10.85 -0.33
C ASP A 129 15.23 -10.00 0.57
N PHE A 130 14.72 -9.45 1.68
CA PHE A 130 15.51 -8.65 2.60
C PHE A 130 15.46 -9.16 4.04
N LEU A 131 14.27 -9.20 4.68
CA LEU A 131 14.19 -9.48 6.13
C LEU A 131 14.60 -10.92 6.45
N ASP A 132 14.10 -11.88 5.69
CA ASP A 132 14.42 -13.31 5.88
C ASP A 132 15.84 -13.65 5.43
N GLN A 133 16.48 -12.81 4.62
CA GLN A 133 17.86 -13.03 4.18
C GLN A 133 18.90 -12.58 5.20
N ILE A 134 18.59 -11.69 6.13
CA ILE A 134 19.57 -11.15 7.10
C ILE A 134 20.24 -12.26 7.93
N PRO A 135 19.52 -13.20 8.58
CA PRO A 135 20.15 -14.30 9.31
C PRO A 135 20.91 -15.28 8.40
N ILE A 136 20.40 -15.54 7.18
CA ILE A 136 21.07 -16.41 6.19
C ILE A 136 22.41 -15.79 5.77
N LEU A 137 22.40 -14.49 5.46
CA LEU A 137 23.62 -13.76 5.12
C LEU A 137 24.65 -13.84 6.25
N SER A 138 24.21 -13.68 7.51
CA SER A 138 25.09 -13.82 8.65
C SER A 138 25.70 -15.24 8.77
N GLN A 139 24.90 -16.28 8.51
CA GLN A 139 25.37 -17.67 8.48
C GLN A 139 26.42 -17.90 7.39
N ILE A 140 26.13 -17.46 6.17
CA ILE A 140 27.04 -17.61 5.02
C ILE A 140 28.41 -16.95 5.32
N VAL A 141 28.39 -15.72 5.83
CA VAL A 141 29.61 -14.98 6.16
C VAL A 141 30.41 -15.67 7.30
N ILE A 142 29.73 -16.10 8.36
CA ILE A 142 30.36 -16.76 9.50
C ILE A 142 30.95 -18.12 9.09
N CYS A 143 30.19 -18.91 8.30
CA CYS A 143 30.69 -20.18 7.76
C CYS A 143 31.91 -19.99 6.86
N GLY A 144 31.88 -19.00 5.96
CA GLY A 144 32.99 -18.71 5.06
C GLY A 144 34.27 -18.31 5.83
N ILE A 145 34.17 -17.34 6.74
CA ILE A 145 35.30 -16.91 7.59
C ILE A 145 35.80 -18.08 8.45
N GLY A 146 34.88 -18.80 9.09
CA GLY A 146 35.19 -19.93 9.94
C GLY A 146 35.89 -21.07 9.18
N ALA A 147 35.44 -21.37 7.94
CA ALA A 147 36.07 -22.37 7.08
C ALA A 147 37.53 -22.00 6.75
N VAL A 148 37.78 -20.74 6.40
CA VAL A 148 39.15 -20.24 6.14
C VAL A 148 40.01 -20.38 7.40
N LEU A 149 39.52 -20.01 8.59
CA LEU A 149 40.27 -20.14 9.85
C LEU A 149 40.58 -21.61 10.17
N VAL A 150 39.63 -22.52 9.97
CA VAL A 150 39.86 -23.96 10.17
C VAL A 150 40.89 -24.49 9.17
N MET A 151 40.82 -24.09 7.90
CA MET A 151 41.78 -24.49 6.87
C MET A 151 43.19 -23.98 7.18
N ILE A 152 43.34 -22.73 7.62
CA ILE A 152 44.66 -22.14 8.04
C ILE A 152 45.28 -22.97 9.16
N ARG A 153 44.47 -23.43 10.11
CA ARG A 153 44.96 -24.27 11.22
C ARG A 153 45.51 -25.62 10.76
N TYR A 154 44.97 -26.17 9.66
CA TYR A 154 45.49 -27.40 9.08
C TYR A 154 46.75 -27.16 8.25
N ASN A 155 46.69 -26.23 7.30
CA ASN A 155 47.80 -25.87 6.45
C ASN A 155 47.61 -24.50 5.81
N PHE A 156 48.43 -23.54 6.15
CA PHE A 156 48.35 -22.15 5.67
C PHE A 156 48.45 -22.06 4.13
N PHE A 157 49.40 -22.80 3.54
CA PHE A 157 49.61 -22.76 2.07
C PHE A 157 48.38 -23.28 1.31
N LEU A 158 47.81 -24.41 1.75
CA LEU A 158 46.63 -24.98 1.14
C LEU A 158 45.40 -24.06 1.31
N ALA A 159 45.24 -23.44 2.46
CA ALA A 159 44.15 -22.48 2.69
C ALA A 159 44.25 -21.27 1.75
N MET A 160 45.46 -20.73 1.56
CA MET A 160 45.68 -19.63 0.62
C MET A 160 45.37 -20.02 -0.83
N MET A 161 45.84 -21.19 -1.24
CA MET A 161 45.54 -21.72 -2.60
C MET A 161 44.04 -22.00 -2.79
N ALA A 162 43.36 -22.51 -1.76
CA ALA A 162 41.94 -22.73 -1.78
C ALA A 162 41.15 -21.41 -1.98
N CYS A 163 41.53 -20.36 -1.29
CA CYS A 163 40.94 -19.03 -1.46
C CYS A 163 41.16 -18.47 -2.88
N LEU A 164 42.36 -18.63 -3.43
CA LEU A 164 42.66 -18.18 -4.80
C LEU A 164 41.86 -18.96 -5.86
N ILE A 165 41.78 -20.27 -5.75
CA ILE A 165 41.03 -21.12 -6.70
C ILE A 165 39.52 -20.89 -6.59
N SER A 166 39.02 -20.58 -5.39
CA SER A 166 37.57 -20.26 -5.18
C SER A 166 37.12 -18.96 -5.83
N LEU A 167 38.01 -18.13 -6.38
CA LEU A 167 37.67 -16.98 -7.21
C LEU A 167 37.16 -17.38 -8.61
N ILE A 168 37.45 -18.61 -9.06
CA ILE A 168 37.01 -19.09 -10.39
C ILE A 168 35.48 -19.03 -10.55
N PRO A 169 34.65 -19.57 -9.63
CA PRO A 169 33.19 -19.46 -9.69
C PRO A 169 32.70 -18.00 -9.69
N PHE A 170 33.36 -17.12 -8.98
CA PHE A 170 33.02 -15.69 -8.95
C PHE A 170 33.12 -15.03 -10.32
N PHE A 171 34.25 -15.23 -11.01
CA PHE A 171 34.41 -14.69 -12.35
C PHE A 171 33.45 -15.36 -13.34
N ALA A 172 33.20 -16.67 -13.21
CA ALA A 172 32.23 -17.38 -14.03
C ALA A 172 30.81 -16.79 -13.88
N ALA A 173 30.37 -16.51 -12.65
CA ALA A 173 29.07 -15.86 -12.38
C ALA A 173 29.00 -14.44 -12.94
N LEU A 174 30.04 -13.62 -12.75
CA LEU A 174 30.11 -12.26 -13.28
C LEU A 174 29.99 -12.20 -14.81
N PHE A 175 30.70 -13.10 -15.51
CA PHE A 175 30.66 -13.12 -16.98
C PHE A 175 29.32 -13.63 -17.52
N SER A 176 28.71 -14.60 -16.85
CA SER A 176 27.44 -15.20 -17.28
C SER A 176 26.23 -14.29 -17.04
N GLY A 177 26.25 -13.43 -16.01
CA GLY A 177 25.12 -12.59 -15.58
C GLY A 177 25.01 -11.21 -16.23
N ARG A 178 25.90 -10.83 -17.15
CA ARG A 178 25.98 -9.46 -17.71
C ARG A 178 24.71 -8.94 -18.35
N ASN A 179 23.88 -9.82 -18.93
CA ASN A 179 22.66 -9.43 -19.66
C ASN A 179 21.39 -9.54 -18.82
N MET A 180 21.50 -9.98 -17.56
CA MET A 180 20.34 -10.30 -16.73
C MET A 180 19.45 -9.07 -16.45
N GLU A 181 20.07 -7.93 -16.19
CA GLU A 181 19.35 -6.67 -15.90
C GLU A 181 18.46 -6.24 -17.07
N LYS A 182 18.97 -6.33 -18.29
CA LYS A 182 18.20 -6.00 -19.51
C LYS A 182 17.05 -6.98 -19.77
N ILE A 183 17.28 -8.26 -19.47
CA ILE A 183 16.25 -9.29 -19.62
C ILE A 183 15.13 -9.06 -18.61
N GLU A 184 15.44 -8.76 -17.35
CA GLU A 184 14.47 -8.44 -16.29
C GLU A 184 13.68 -7.17 -16.62
N GLU A 185 14.31 -6.13 -17.16
CA GLU A 185 13.64 -4.90 -17.60
C GLU A 185 12.62 -5.18 -18.70
N ASN A 186 13.00 -5.97 -19.71
CA ASN A 186 12.11 -6.34 -20.82
C ASN A 186 10.93 -7.17 -20.33
N LEU A 187 11.18 -8.17 -19.46
CA LEU A 187 10.12 -8.99 -18.89
C LEU A 187 9.14 -8.14 -18.04
N SER A 188 9.65 -7.18 -17.29
CA SER A 188 8.81 -6.27 -16.51
C SER A 188 7.87 -5.42 -17.38
N LYS A 189 8.35 -4.96 -18.54
CA LYS A 189 7.54 -4.20 -19.51
C LYS A 189 6.41 -5.04 -20.10
N GLU A 190 6.72 -6.26 -20.59
CA GLU A 190 5.71 -7.16 -21.15
C GLU A 190 4.67 -7.59 -20.10
N ASN A 191 5.10 -7.86 -18.86
CA ASN A 191 4.18 -8.16 -17.76
C ASN A 191 3.23 -6.98 -17.44
N ALA A 192 3.71 -5.73 -17.52
CA ALA A 192 2.87 -4.55 -17.31
C ALA A 192 1.80 -4.43 -18.41
N GLU A 193 2.16 -4.71 -19.69
CA GLU A 193 1.22 -4.74 -20.82
C GLU A 193 0.16 -5.84 -20.64
N TYR A 194 0.58 -7.03 -20.21
CA TYR A 194 -0.32 -8.16 -19.95
C TYR A 194 -1.31 -7.87 -18.82
N LEU A 195 -0.84 -7.28 -17.71
CA LEU A 195 -1.71 -6.89 -16.59
C LEU A 195 -2.72 -5.79 -16.99
N ALA A 196 -2.32 -4.84 -17.83
CA ALA A 196 -3.23 -3.83 -18.37
C ALA A 196 -4.33 -4.48 -19.21
N PHE A 197 -3.97 -5.42 -20.11
CA PHE A 197 -4.92 -6.18 -20.90
C PHE A 197 -5.91 -6.98 -20.02
N LEU A 198 -5.42 -7.68 -18.99
CA LEU A 198 -6.28 -8.43 -18.06
C LEU A 198 -7.26 -7.53 -17.31
N LYS A 199 -6.82 -6.34 -16.91
CA LYS A 199 -7.69 -5.34 -16.29
C LYS A 199 -8.80 -4.90 -17.24
N ASP A 200 -8.46 -4.57 -18.49
CA ASP A 200 -9.44 -4.17 -19.52
C ASP A 200 -10.41 -5.30 -19.82
N PHE A 201 -9.93 -6.54 -19.90
CA PHE A 201 -10.77 -7.73 -20.06
C PHE A 201 -11.76 -7.88 -18.90
N ALA A 202 -11.29 -7.74 -17.65
CA ALA A 202 -12.15 -7.90 -16.46
C ALA A 202 -13.25 -6.83 -16.40
N VAL A 203 -12.89 -5.57 -16.66
CA VAL A 203 -13.85 -4.44 -16.66
C VAL A 203 -14.81 -4.54 -17.84
N GLY A 204 -14.30 -4.92 -19.02
CA GLY A 204 -15.06 -5.05 -20.26
C GLY A 204 -15.81 -6.38 -20.44
N PHE A 205 -15.79 -7.29 -19.46
CA PHE A 205 -16.30 -8.67 -19.62
C PHE A 205 -17.74 -8.73 -20.14
N THR A 206 -18.62 -7.89 -19.60
CA THR A 206 -20.04 -7.82 -20.06
C THR A 206 -20.14 -7.39 -21.51
N ILE A 207 -19.30 -6.43 -21.95
CA ILE A 207 -19.26 -5.94 -23.33
C ILE A 207 -18.78 -7.07 -24.25
N ILE A 208 -17.70 -7.75 -23.89
CA ILE A 208 -17.13 -8.87 -24.64
C ILE A 208 -18.20 -9.94 -24.87
N LYS A 209 -18.98 -10.27 -23.83
CA LYS A 209 -20.05 -11.26 -23.89
C LYS A 209 -21.25 -10.78 -24.73
N SER A 210 -21.69 -9.54 -24.52
CA SER A 210 -22.87 -9.00 -25.22
C SER A 210 -22.65 -8.85 -26.72
N TYR A 211 -21.40 -8.53 -27.13
CA TYR A 211 -21.04 -8.40 -28.56
C TYR A 211 -20.49 -9.70 -29.19
N LYS A 212 -20.40 -10.80 -28.42
CA LYS A 212 -19.90 -12.12 -28.86
C LYS A 212 -18.51 -12.06 -29.51
N VAL A 213 -17.61 -11.30 -28.91
CA VAL A 213 -16.22 -11.11 -29.43
C VAL A 213 -15.17 -11.90 -28.62
N GLU A 214 -15.58 -12.93 -27.88
CA GLU A 214 -14.68 -13.74 -27.04
C GLU A 214 -13.52 -14.35 -27.84
N GLY A 215 -13.78 -14.80 -29.07
CA GLY A 215 -12.75 -15.39 -29.93
C GLY A 215 -11.66 -14.39 -30.32
N ILE A 216 -12.02 -13.11 -30.52
CA ILE A 216 -11.07 -12.04 -30.82
C ILE A 216 -10.20 -11.77 -29.59
N PHE A 217 -10.83 -11.64 -28.40
CA PHE A 217 -10.10 -11.41 -27.16
C PHE A 217 -9.23 -12.59 -26.76
N SER A 218 -9.65 -13.84 -27.01
CA SER A 218 -8.81 -15.01 -26.83
C SER A 218 -7.55 -14.95 -27.71
N THR A 219 -7.70 -14.58 -28.98
CA THR A 219 -6.55 -14.45 -29.89
C THR A 219 -5.59 -13.33 -29.48
N LEU A 220 -6.14 -12.21 -28.98
CA LEU A 220 -5.34 -11.09 -28.44
C LEU A 220 -4.60 -11.52 -27.16
N HIS A 221 -5.29 -12.21 -26.26
CA HIS A 221 -4.71 -12.79 -25.04
C HIS A 221 -3.53 -13.68 -25.39
N ASP A 222 -3.74 -14.66 -26.27
CA ASP A 222 -2.70 -15.63 -26.64
C ASP A 222 -1.47 -14.94 -27.22
N LYS A 223 -1.67 -13.88 -28.03
CA LYS A 223 -0.58 -13.10 -28.61
C LYS A 223 0.23 -12.33 -27.55
N ILE A 224 -0.45 -11.72 -26.57
CA ILE A 224 0.22 -10.95 -25.49
C ILE A 224 0.87 -11.93 -24.51
N CYS A 225 0.16 -13.02 -24.15
CA CYS A 225 0.67 -14.06 -23.28
C CYS A 225 1.92 -14.71 -23.87
N GLN A 226 1.93 -15.03 -25.17
CA GLN A 226 3.09 -15.61 -25.84
C GLN A 226 4.34 -14.71 -25.72
N LYS A 227 4.19 -13.38 -25.82
CA LYS A 227 5.32 -12.46 -25.64
C LYS A 227 5.91 -12.54 -24.24
N VAL A 228 5.03 -12.61 -23.21
CA VAL A 228 5.46 -12.75 -21.81
C VAL A 228 6.20 -14.07 -21.61
N GLU A 229 5.64 -15.17 -22.11
CA GLU A 229 6.24 -16.50 -22.01
C GLU A 229 7.59 -16.57 -22.73
N ASP A 230 7.73 -15.97 -23.92
CA ASP A 230 8.99 -15.89 -24.65
C ASP A 230 10.06 -15.15 -23.84
N ARG A 231 9.69 -14.05 -23.14
CA ARG A 231 10.60 -13.33 -22.24
C ARG A 231 10.91 -14.09 -20.96
N MET A 232 9.93 -14.81 -20.42
CA MET A 232 10.15 -15.72 -19.29
C MET A 232 11.13 -16.83 -19.67
N GLU A 233 10.97 -17.45 -20.83
CA GLU A 233 11.88 -18.47 -21.34
C GLU A 233 13.30 -17.91 -21.53
N GLU A 234 13.45 -16.70 -22.09
CA GLU A 234 14.74 -16.01 -22.22
C GLU A 234 15.42 -15.81 -20.87
N ARG A 235 14.64 -15.36 -19.86
CA ARG A 235 15.08 -15.20 -18.48
C ARG A 235 15.53 -16.52 -17.86
N GLU A 236 14.69 -17.56 -17.93
CA GLU A 236 15.00 -18.88 -17.38
C GLU A 236 16.25 -19.48 -18.04
N LYS A 237 16.39 -19.39 -19.36
CA LYS A 237 17.60 -19.80 -20.06
C LYS A 237 18.85 -19.08 -19.58
N CYS A 238 18.73 -17.77 -19.28
CA CYS A 238 19.84 -16.99 -18.72
C CYS A 238 20.21 -17.45 -17.31
N VAL A 239 19.20 -17.65 -16.44
CA VAL A 239 19.38 -18.14 -15.07
C VAL A 239 20.01 -19.54 -15.08
N GLU A 240 19.46 -20.46 -15.85
CA GLU A 240 20.01 -21.82 -15.98
C GLU A 240 21.45 -21.83 -16.50
N LYS A 241 21.75 -20.95 -17.45
CA LYS A 241 23.12 -20.77 -17.94
C LYS A 241 24.07 -20.31 -16.83
N ILE A 242 23.66 -19.34 -16.03
CA ILE A 242 24.44 -18.85 -14.88
C ILE A 242 24.67 -20.00 -13.89
N ASN A 243 23.61 -20.73 -13.51
CA ASN A 243 23.66 -21.85 -12.58
C ASN A 243 24.58 -22.97 -13.09
N TYR A 244 24.49 -23.28 -14.37
CA TYR A 244 25.31 -24.30 -15.00
C TYR A 244 26.81 -23.95 -14.98
N PHE A 245 27.17 -22.72 -15.35
CA PHE A 245 28.58 -22.29 -15.29
C PHE A 245 29.09 -22.17 -13.86
N ALA A 246 28.23 -21.72 -12.91
CA ALA A 246 28.57 -21.69 -11.50
C ALA A 246 28.81 -23.11 -10.96
N ALA A 247 27.95 -24.08 -11.27
CA ALA A 247 28.08 -25.45 -10.83
C ALA A 247 29.37 -26.11 -11.39
N ILE A 248 29.60 -26.01 -12.73
CA ILE A 248 30.81 -26.58 -13.35
C ILE A 248 32.08 -25.95 -12.75
N SER A 249 32.12 -24.63 -12.62
CA SER A 249 33.26 -23.95 -12.03
C SER A 249 33.46 -24.34 -10.56
N GLY A 250 32.38 -24.59 -9.80
CA GLY A 250 32.40 -25.14 -8.45
C GLY A 250 33.03 -26.54 -8.41
N TYR A 251 32.62 -27.45 -9.32
CA TYR A 251 33.22 -28.79 -9.41
C TYR A 251 34.70 -28.73 -9.81
N ILE A 252 35.05 -27.90 -10.79
CA ILE A 252 36.48 -27.68 -11.17
C ILE A 252 37.29 -27.24 -9.97
N THR A 253 36.78 -26.27 -9.20
CA THR A 253 37.41 -25.76 -7.98
C THR A 253 37.59 -26.87 -6.93
N GLN A 254 36.53 -27.66 -6.69
CA GLN A 254 36.54 -28.75 -5.71
C GLN A 254 37.56 -29.84 -6.09
N PHE A 255 37.59 -30.27 -7.37
CA PHE A 255 38.55 -31.24 -7.84
C PHE A 255 39.97 -30.70 -7.86
N ALA A 256 40.20 -29.43 -8.22
CA ALA A 256 41.52 -28.82 -8.21
C ALA A 256 42.12 -28.81 -6.79
N ILE A 257 41.32 -28.48 -5.80
CA ILE A 257 41.75 -28.47 -4.38
C ILE A 257 41.96 -29.87 -3.85
N LEU A 258 41.07 -30.82 -4.21
CA LEU A 258 41.22 -32.22 -3.82
C LEU A 258 42.57 -32.78 -4.36
N LEU A 259 42.87 -32.55 -5.62
CA LEU A 259 44.13 -32.96 -6.26
C LEU A 259 45.35 -32.26 -5.62
N LEU A 260 45.23 -30.94 -5.37
CA LEU A 260 46.30 -30.20 -4.72
C LEU A 260 46.61 -30.76 -3.30
N CYS A 261 45.57 -31.00 -2.51
CA CYS A 261 45.68 -31.60 -1.19
C CYS A 261 46.28 -33.01 -1.26
N ALA A 262 45.87 -33.85 -2.23
CA ALA A 262 46.40 -35.19 -2.44
C ALA A 262 47.92 -35.16 -2.80
N VAL A 263 48.31 -34.25 -3.69
CA VAL A 263 49.74 -34.09 -4.07
C VAL A 263 50.57 -33.64 -2.87
N VAL A 264 50.08 -32.68 -2.06
CA VAL A 264 50.78 -32.23 -0.86
C VAL A 264 50.86 -33.36 0.19
N ALA A 265 49.80 -34.11 0.39
CA ALA A 265 49.75 -35.25 1.30
C ALA A 265 50.72 -36.34 0.88
N TYR A 266 50.83 -36.64 -0.43
CA TYR A 266 51.76 -37.63 -0.98
C TYR A 266 53.22 -37.21 -0.82
N ARG A 267 53.54 -35.92 -1.10
CA ARG A 267 54.90 -35.41 -1.03
C ARG A 267 55.42 -35.17 0.40
N SER A 268 54.60 -34.54 1.25
CA SER A 268 55.10 -34.09 2.58
C SER A 268 54.76 -35.06 3.71
N LYS A 269 53.85 -36.05 3.50
CA LYS A 269 53.28 -36.92 4.55
C LYS A 269 52.79 -36.19 5.80
N SER A 270 52.67 -34.87 5.70
CA SER A 270 52.26 -34.00 6.82
C SER A 270 50.76 -33.85 6.97
N ILE A 271 50.00 -34.37 6.02
CA ILE A 271 48.54 -34.21 5.95
C ILE A 271 47.92 -35.60 5.91
N SER A 272 46.95 -35.84 6.79
CA SER A 272 46.19 -37.11 6.84
C SER A 272 45.16 -37.18 5.72
N VAL A 273 44.70 -38.40 5.39
CA VAL A 273 43.59 -38.63 4.45
C VAL A 273 42.31 -37.94 4.92
N GLY A 274 42.06 -37.95 6.23
CA GLY A 274 40.93 -37.24 6.82
C GLY A 274 41.00 -35.72 6.60
N THR A 275 42.20 -35.13 6.65
CA THR A 275 42.37 -33.70 6.38
C THR A 275 42.03 -33.34 4.92
N VAL A 276 42.42 -34.18 3.96
CA VAL A 276 42.09 -33.96 2.52
C VAL A 276 40.57 -33.90 2.32
N LEU A 277 39.85 -34.81 2.96
CA LEU A 277 38.38 -34.85 2.88
C LEU A 277 37.72 -33.68 3.63
N ALA A 278 38.28 -33.26 4.78
CA ALA A 278 37.85 -32.06 5.47
C ALA A 278 37.98 -30.80 4.59
N PHE A 279 39.12 -30.62 3.91
CA PHE A 279 39.31 -29.53 2.96
C PHE A 279 38.30 -29.54 1.83
N SER A 280 38.01 -30.72 1.25
CA SER A 280 37.01 -30.87 0.19
C SER A 280 35.59 -30.46 0.64
N ARG A 281 35.27 -30.59 1.91
CA ARG A 281 33.98 -30.12 2.47
C ARG A 281 34.03 -28.66 2.86
N LEU A 282 35.10 -28.19 3.47
CA LEU A 282 35.26 -26.79 3.92
C LEU A 282 35.28 -25.81 2.75
N ILE A 283 35.74 -26.21 1.56
CA ILE A 283 35.79 -25.34 0.39
C ILE A 283 34.38 -24.87 -0.05
N ASN A 284 33.37 -25.71 0.14
CA ASN A 284 31.99 -25.32 -0.22
C ASN A 284 31.53 -24.08 0.56
N TYR A 285 31.92 -23.97 1.84
CA TYR A 285 31.58 -22.76 2.63
C TYR A 285 32.37 -21.51 2.20
N ILE A 286 33.33 -21.62 1.28
CA ILE A 286 34.02 -20.48 0.65
C ILE A 286 33.37 -20.20 -0.71
N ILE A 287 32.97 -21.24 -1.45
CA ILE A 287 32.34 -21.12 -2.77
C ILE A 287 30.92 -20.54 -2.64
N ASP A 288 30.10 -21.06 -1.70
CA ASP A 288 28.72 -20.63 -1.48
C ASP A 288 28.57 -19.10 -1.30
N PRO A 289 29.35 -18.43 -0.43
CA PRO A 289 29.30 -16.97 -0.34
C PRO A 289 29.60 -16.25 -1.66
N VAL A 290 30.57 -16.78 -2.40
CA VAL A 290 31.01 -16.15 -3.65
C VAL A 290 29.93 -16.22 -4.73
N THR A 291 29.17 -17.32 -4.78
CA THR A 291 28.12 -17.54 -5.76
C THR A 291 26.77 -16.92 -5.35
N GLU A 292 26.42 -16.94 -4.07
CA GLU A 292 25.08 -16.52 -3.58
C GLU A 292 25.01 -15.04 -3.20
N LEU A 293 26.09 -14.45 -2.63
CA LEU A 293 26.09 -13.07 -2.16
C LEU A 293 25.66 -12.04 -3.22
N PRO A 294 26.13 -12.08 -4.48
CA PRO A 294 25.71 -11.10 -5.49
C PRO A 294 24.20 -11.12 -5.73
N GLY A 295 23.59 -12.31 -5.79
CA GLY A 295 22.14 -12.48 -5.94
C GLY A 295 21.36 -11.96 -4.74
N MET A 296 21.80 -12.29 -3.53
CA MET A 296 21.19 -11.80 -2.28
C MET A 296 21.28 -10.27 -2.15
N LEU A 297 22.43 -9.68 -2.49
CA LEU A 297 22.60 -8.22 -2.46
C LEU A 297 21.74 -7.51 -3.50
N SER A 298 21.59 -8.08 -4.69
CA SER A 298 20.70 -7.56 -5.73
C SER A 298 19.24 -7.56 -5.25
N LYS A 299 18.76 -8.69 -4.73
CA LYS A 299 17.41 -8.82 -4.15
C LYS A 299 17.17 -7.83 -3.01
N ALA A 300 18.14 -7.70 -2.09
CA ALA A 300 18.05 -6.75 -0.99
C ALA A 300 17.99 -5.29 -1.46
N ARG A 301 18.73 -4.92 -2.51
CA ARG A 301 18.66 -3.58 -3.13
C ARG A 301 17.30 -3.33 -3.76
N THR A 302 16.74 -4.30 -4.49
CA THR A 302 15.40 -4.20 -5.07
C THR A 302 14.34 -4.05 -4.00
N ALA A 303 14.38 -4.85 -2.95
CA ALA A 303 13.46 -4.77 -1.82
C ALA A 303 13.54 -3.40 -1.10
N TYR A 304 14.76 -2.87 -0.92
CA TYR A 304 14.95 -1.54 -0.35
C TYR A 304 14.39 -0.45 -1.28
N ALA A 305 14.62 -0.55 -2.58
CA ALA A 305 14.08 0.40 -3.56
C ALA A 305 12.55 0.42 -3.58
N LEU A 306 11.88 -0.72 -3.46
CA LEU A 306 10.41 -0.79 -3.32
C LEU A 306 9.92 -0.02 -2.08
N SER A 307 10.59 -0.17 -0.94
CA SER A 307 10.27 0.58 0.28
C SER A 307 10.49 2.09 0.11
N GLU A 308 11.55 2.51 -0.57
CA GLU A 308 11.82 3.93 -0.86
C GLU A 308 10.79 4.52 -1.82
N GLN A 309 10.46 3.84 -2.91
CA GLN A 309 9.44 4.27 -3.86
C GLN A 309 8.07 4.44 -3.20
N PHE A 310 7.70 3.53 -2.31
CA PHE A 310 6.45 3.65 -1.58
C PHE A 310 6.50 4.83 -0.62
N TRP A 311 7.60 5.02 0.11
CA TRP A 311 7.77 6.17 1.00
C TRP A 311 7.70 7.51 0.26
N GLU A 312 8.34 7.62 -0.91
CA GLU A 312 8.24 8.82 -1.74
C GLU A 312 6.80 9.15 -2.17
N LYS A 313 5.95 8.12 -2.32
CA LYS A 313 4.54 8.30 -2.70
C LYS A 313 3.63 8.69 -1.53
N ILE A 314 3.94 8.25 -0.31
CA ILE A 314 3.10 8.53 0.87
C ILE A 314 3.64 9.67 1.76
N GLY A 315 4.95 9.91 1.75
CA GLY A 315 5.62 10.83 2.67
C GLY A 315 5.77 12.28 2.17
N LYS A 316 5.38 12.58 0.92
CA LYS A 316 5.51 13.95 0.37
C LYS A 316 4.63 14.98 1.07
N GLY A 317 3.42 14.61 1.48
CA GLY A 317 2.48 15.53 2.12
C GLY A 317 2.98 16.12 3.45
N GLU A 318 3.60 15.31 4.31
CA GLU A 318 4.16 15.81 5.58
C GLU A 318 5.37 16.76 5.42
N GLN A 319 6.14 16.58 4.35
CA GLN A 319 7.31 17.44 4.10
C GLN A 319 6.89 18.84 3.64
N GLU A 320 5.83 18.95 2.87
CA GLU A 320 5.27 20.22 2.43
C GLU A 320 4.62 20.97 3.61
N GLU A 321 3.89 20.28 4.49
CA GLU A 321 3.30 20.87 5.71
C GLU A 321 4.36 21.36 6.71
N GLN A 322 5.42 20.59 6.91
CA GLN A 322 6.53 21.01 7.80
C GLN A 322 7.31 22.20 7.20
N GLN A 323 7.46 22.27 5.88
CA GLN A 323 8.07 23.41 5.22
C GLN A 323 7.18 24.64 5.23
N GLU A 324 5.86 24.49 5.02
CA GLU A 324 4.90 25.60 5.13
C GLU A 324 4.77 26.09 6.57
N GLN A 325 4.80 25.23 7.57
CA GLN A 325 4.79 25.62 8.99
C GLN A 325 6.10 26.30 9.40
N GLN A 326 7.25 25.87 8.89
CA GLN A 326 8.54 26.52 9.12
C GLN A 326 8.67 27.88 8.40
N GLN A 327 8.02 28.05 7.26
CA GLN A 327 7.96 29.35 6.57
C GLN A 327 6.98 30.32 7.23
N LYS A 328 5.90 29.83 7.85
CA LYS A 328 4.92 30.66 8.58
C LYS A 328 5.35 31.01 9.99
N SER A 329 6.19 30.21 10.63
CA SER A 329 6.79 30.51 11.94
C SER A 329 8.23 30.98 11.76
N GLY A 330 8.41 32.23 11.30
CA GLY A 330 9.72 32.89 11.17
C GLY A 330 10.42 33.14 12.50
N GLU A 331 10.43 32.19 13.44
CA GLU A 331 11.17 32.21 14.69
C GLU A 331 11.99 30.93 14.88
N ILE A 332 13.26 31.16 15.11
CA ILE A 332 14.30 30.17 15.40
C ILE A 332 13.96 29.48 16.74
N VAL A 333 13.69 28.20 16.72
CA VAL A 333 13.86 27.35 17.91
C VAL A 333 14.80 26.21 17.55
N LYS A 334 16.04 26.34 18.04
CA LYS A 334 16.95 25.21 18.27
C LYS A 334 16.37 24.44 19.44
N ASP A 335 15.95 23.20 19.25
CA ASP A 335 16.35 22.12 20.15
C ASP A 335 15.73 20.80 19.67
N GLY A 336 16.50 19.73 19.86
CA GLY A 336 16.20 18.42 19.36
C GLY A 336 14.98 17.77 20.04
N TYR A 337 14.13 17.21 19.23
CA TYR A 337 13.06 16.32 19.68
C TYR A 337 13.33 14.89 19.20
N HIS A 338 13.88 14.09 20.13
CA HIS A 338 13.64 12.66 20.12
C HIS A 338 12.22 12.45 20.70
N GLN A 339 11.21 12.39 19.86
CA GLN A 339 9.89 11.96 20.30
C GLN A 339 9.82 10.43 20.24
N HIS A 340 9.74 9.82 21.42
CA HIS A 340 9.16 8.50 21.63
C HIS A 340 7.71 8.55 21.15
N ILE A 341 7.37 7.69 20.19
CA ILE A 341 5.97 7.45 19.82
C ILE A 341 5.38 6.58 20.94
N ASP A 342 4.84 7.23 21.95
CA ASP A 342 3.94 6.59 22.91
C ASP A 342 2.57 6.44 22.25
N THR A 343 2.12 5.20 22.13
CA THR A 343 0.90 4.78 21.42
C THR A 343 -0.38 5.00 22.21
N ASP A 344 -0.37 5.79 23.29
CA ASP A 344 -1.54 5.98 24.19
C ASP A 344 -1.83 7.44 24.57
N SER A 345 -1.39 8.41 23.78
CA SER A 345 -1.86 9.77 23.98
C SER A 345 -3.05 10.07 23.03
N HIS A 346 -4.27 9.93 23.53
CA HIS A 346 -5.35 10.81 23.11
C HIS A 346 -4.89 12.24 23.42
N GLU A 347 -4.12 12.85 22.53
CA GLU A 347 -3.95 14.30 22.56
C GLU A 347 -5.37 14.88 22.51
N LYS A 348 -5.74 15.57 23.57
CA LYS A 348 -6.89 16.48 23.57
C LYS A 348 -6.58 17.53 22.51
N ALA A 349 -6.94 17.24 21.25
CA ALA A 349 -6.96 18.22 20.19
C ALA A 349 -7.76 19.42 20.72
N LEU A 350 -7.20 20.61 20.65
CA LEU A 350 -7.94 21.85 20.90
C LEU A 350 -9.22 21.76 20.08
N PRO A 351 -10.40 22.12 20.63
CA PRO A 351 -11.65 22.04 19.92
C PRO A 351 -11.52 22.85 18.62
N ILE A 352 -11.49 22.15 17.49
CA ILE A 352 -11.50 22.79 16.17
C ILE A 352 -12.89 23.42 16.06
N PRO A 353 -13.00 24.77 15.97
CA PRO A 353 -14.29 25.42 15.93
C PRO A 353 -15.06 24.98 14.68
N SER A 354 -16.33 24.63 14.85
CA SER A 354 -17.23 24.38 13.71
C SER A 354 -17.27 25.61 12.82
N LEU A 355 -17.23 25.41 11.51
CA LEU A 355 -17.33 26.48 10.53
C LEU A 355 -18.78 26.94 10.47
N GLN A 356 -19.04 28.21 10.74
CA GLN A 356 -20.36 28.86 10.71
C GLN A 356 -20.26 30.17 9.92
N GLY A 357 -21.35 30.59 9.33
CA GLY A 357 -21.48 31.79 8.54
C GLY A 357 -21.73 31.54 7.05
N ASP A 358 -21.85 32.60 6.31
CA ASP A 358 -22.14 32.55 4.87
C ASP A 358 -21.04 31.86 4.08
N ILE A 359 -21.43 31.09 3.07
CA ILE A 359 -20.52 30.48 2.12
C ILE A 359 -20.41 31.41 0.91
N CYS A 360 -19.21 31.89 0.62
CA CYS A 360 -18.96 32.79 -0.50
C CYS A 360 -17.98 32.17 -1.52
N PHE A 361 -18.40 32.14 -2.77
CA PHE A 361 -17.59 31.85 -3.93
C PHE A 361 -17.33 33.15 -4.66
N SER A 362 -16.06 33.55 -4.85
CA SER A 362 -15.68 34.83 -5.44
C SER A 362 -14.82 34.61 -6.67
N HIS A 363 -15.36 34.95 -7.86
CA HIS A 363 -14.67 34.88 -9.17
C HIS A 363 -13.97 33.53 -9.41
N LEU A 364 -14.66 32.43 -9.09
CA LEU A 364 -14.09 31.09 -9.09
C LEU A 364 -13.91 30.58 -10.52
N SER A 365 -12.69 30.18 -10.85
CA SER A 365 -12.36 29.55 -12.13
C SER A 365 -11.82 28.14 -11.90
N PHE A 366 -12.37 27.16 -12.64
CA PHE A 366 -12.01 25.76 -12.46
C PHE A 366 -12.05 24.97 -13.77
N SER A 367 -11.08 24.09 -13.96
CA SER A 367 -10.98 23.12 -15.05
C SER A 367 -10.40 21.80 -14.55
N TYR A 368 -10.92 20.65 -15.01
CA TYR A 368 -10.31 19.33 -14.76
C TYR A 368 -9.08 19.09 -15.67
N THR A 369 -9.12 19.62 -16.86
CA THR A 369 -8.02 19.57 -17.84
C THR A 369 -7.78 20.97 -18.41
N SER A 370 -6.63 21.20 -19.01
CA SER A 370 -6.29 22.49 -19.63
C SER A 370 -7.18 22.89 -20.82
N GLU A 371 -7.96 21.96 -21.36
CA GLU A 371 -8.72 22.18 -22.59
C GLU A 371 -10.14 22.71 -22.38
N LYS A 372 -10.77 22.42 -21.21
CA LYS A 372 -12.17 22.78 -20.97
C LYS A 372 -12.36 23.40 -19.60
N GLN A 373 -12.67 24.69 -19.57
CA GLN A 373 -13.08 25.39 -18.35
C GLN A 373 -14.50 24.99 -17.95
N VAL A 374 -14.66 24.56 -16.68
CA VAL A 374 -15.92 24.10 -16.10
C VAL A 374 -16.64 25.22 -15.37
N LEU A 375 -15.92 26.07 -14.64
CA LEU A 375 -16.45 27.26 -13.98
C LEU A 375 -15.68 28.49 -14.49
N LYS A 376 -16.42 29.58 -14.82
CA LYS A 376 -15.88 30.81 -15.41
C LYS A 376 -16.27 31.98 -14.52
N GLU A 377 -15.33 32.48 -13.73
CA GLU A 377 -15.56 33.59 -12.80
C GLU A 377 -16.81 33.47 -11.94
N PHE A 378 -17.12 32.23 -11.54
CA PHE A 378 -18.33 31.89 -10.82
C PHE A 378 -18.35 32.61 -9.46
N THR A 379 -19.45 33.33 -9.21
CA THR A 379 -19.66 34.07 -7.96
C THR A 379 -21.01 33.71 -7.38
N LEU A 380 -21.04 33.27 -6.14
CA LEU A 380 -22.25 32.87 -5.41
C LEU A 380 -22.06 33.12 -3.90
N ARG A 381 -23.06 33.66 -3.25
CA ARG A 381 -23.13 33.74 -1.79
C ARG A 381 -24.33 32.96 -1.31
N VAL A 382 -24.11 32.04 -0.37
CA VAL A 382 -25.13 31.25 0.32
C VAL A 382 -25.14 31.71 1.77
N LYS A 383 -26.30 32.15 2.26
CA LYS A 383 -26.43 32.63 3.65
C LYS A 383 -26.42 31.46 4.62
N GLU A 384 -25.96 31.70 5.84
CA GLU A 384 -26.07 30.71 6.91
C GLU A 384 -27.52 30.28 7.12
N GLY A 385 -27.78 28.97 7.18
CA GLY A 385 -29.12 28.39 7.29
C GLY A 385 -29.95 28.42 6.01
N GLU A 386 -29.44 28.93 4.88
CA GLU A 386 -30.14 28.98 3.61
C GLU A 386 -30.24 27.60 2.96
N LYS A 387 -31.39 27.31 2.36
CA LYS A 387 -31.66 26.10 1.56
C LYS A 387 -31.63 26.46 0.09
N LEU A 388 -30.52 26.11 -0.56
CA LEU A 388 -30.23 26.42 -1.95
C LEU A 388 -30.30 25.18 -2.83
N ILE A 389 -30.99 25.27 -3.96
CA ILE A 389 -30.92 24.28 -5.02
C ILE A 389 -30.07 24.80 -6.18
N LEU A 390 -29.16 23.96 -6.66
CA LEU A 390 -28.39 24.17 -7.90
C LEU A 390 -29.01 23.33 -9.01
N LEU A 391 -29.51 23.97 -10.06
CA LEU A 391 -30.10 23.34 -11.24
C LEU A 391 -29.27 23.64 -12.49
N GLY A 392 -29.46 22.85 -13.53
CA GLY A 392 -28.82 23.07 -14.83
C GLY A 392 -28.53 21.74 -15.55
N ALA A 393 -28.20 21.83 -16.82
CA ALA A 393 -27.87 20.67 -17.64
C ALA A 393 -26.70 19.85 -17.09
N SER A 394 -26.58 18.58 -17.47
CA SER A 394 -25.42 17.76 -17.13
C SER A 394 -24.15 18.42 -17.66
N GLY A 395 -23.10 18.44 -16.83
CA GLY A 395 -21.83 19.10 -17.15
C GLY A 395 -21.80 20.62 -16.97
N SER A 396 -22.84 21.25 -16.39
CA SER A 396 -22.85 22.70 -16.12
C SER A 396 -21.96 23.15 -14.95
N GLY A 397 -21.36 22.22 -14.19
CA GLY A 397 -20.42 22.51 -13.10
C GLY A 397 -20.99 22.33 -11.68
N LYS A 398 -22.23 21.87 -11.51
CA LYS A 398 -22.92 21.71 -10.20
C LYS A 398 -22.10 20.87 -9.21
N SER A 399 -21.80 19.63 -9.56
CA SER A 399 -21.02 18.72 -8.70
C SER A 399 -19.58 19.22 -8.47
N SER A 400 -19.03 19.98 -9.42
CA SER A 400 -17.70 20.60 -9.26
C SER A 400 -17.71 21.68 -8.18
N ILE A 401 -18.79 22.47 -8.07
CA ILE A 401 -18.96 23.46 -6.99
C ILE A 401 -18.94 22.76 -5.63
N LEU A 402 -19.67 21.63 -5.47
CA LEU A 402 -19.69 20.88 -4.23
C LEU A 402 -18.32 20.29 -3.89
N LYS A 403 -17.61 19.72 -4.87
CA LYS A 403 -16.25 19.16 -4.68
C LYS A 403 -15.23 20.22 -4.30
N LEU A 404 -15.33 21.41 -4.89
CA LEU A 404 -14.47 22.56 -4.55
C LEU A 404 -14.74 23.04 -3.12
N LEU A 405 -16.00 23.11 -2.69
CA LEU A 405 -16.36 23.47 -1.30
C LEU A 405 -15.90 22.42 -0.28
N MET A 406 -15.89 21.14 -0.67
CA MET A 406 -15.34 20.06 0.15
C MET A 406 -13.81 20.03 0.20
N GLY A 407 -13.11 20.84 -0.61
CA GLY A 407 -11.66 20.80 -0.74
C GLY A 407 -11.14 19.55 -1.47
N ILE A 408 -12.03 18.75 -2.09
CA ILE A 408 -11.66 17.58 -2.91
C ILE A 408 -10.96 18.01 -4.19
N GLU A 409 -11.35 19.17 -4.74
CA GLU A 409 -10.73 19.79 -5.89
C GLU A 409 -10.19 21.16 -5.51
N ARG A 410 -9.22 21.68 -6.29
CA ARG A 410 -8.65 23.02 -6.08
C ARG A 410 -8.96 23.93 -7.26
N SER A 411 -9.42 25.16 -6.97
CA SER A 411 -9.64 26.17 -8.00
C SER A 411 -8.32 26.67 -8.59
N GLN A 412 -8.34 27.04 -9.86
CA GLN A 412 -7.22 27.71 -10.52
C GLN A 412 -7.25 29.24 -10.35
N GLY A 413 -8.41 29.81 -9.99
CA GLY A 413 -8.58 31.23 -9.72
C GLY A 413 -9.78 31.50 -8.84
N GLY A 414 -9.81 32.66 -8.19
CA GLY A 414 -10.85 33.03 -7.22
C GLY A 414 -10.68 32.40 -5.86
N GLU A 415 -11.63 32.64 -4.96
CA GLU A 415 -11.58 32.23 -3.56
C GLU A 415 -12.91 31.65 -3.10
N ILE A 416 -12.83 30.71 -2.16
CA ILE A 416 -13.99 30.18 -1.42
C ILE A 416 -13.78 30.49 0.06
N SER A 417 -14.80 31.02 0.73
CA SER A 417 -14.77 31.29 2.16
C SER A 417 -16.04 30.81 2.86
N ILE A 418 -15.91 30.42 4.12
CA ILE A 418 -17.03 30.08 5.02
C ILE A 418 -16.94 31.03 6.21
N GLY A 419 -17.93 31.89 6.37
CA GLY A 419 -17.85 33.03 7.26
C GLY A 419 -16.70 33.96 6.86
N ASN A 420 -15.81 34.25 7.80
CA ASN A 420 -14.63 35.11 7.54
C ASN A 420 -13.35 34.31 7.29
N ARG A 421 -13.44 33.01 6.95
CA ARG A 421 -12.27 32.13 6.80
C ARG A 421 -12.17 31.61 5.36
N GLN A 422 -11.01 31.82 4.75
CA GLN A 422 -10.73 31.27 3.42
C GLN A 422 -10.53 29.76 3.49
N LEU A 423 -11.16 29.01 2.58
CA LEU A 423 -11.12 27.55 2.51
C LEU A 423 -9.68 27.03 2.38
N SER A 424 -8.84 27.72 1.59
CA SER A 424 -7.45 27.35 1.36
C SER A 424 -6.56 27.40 2.60
N THR A 425 -7.00 28.11 3.65
CA THR A 425 -6.26 28.26 4.92
C THR A 425 -6.74 27.27 5.98
N LEU A 426 -7.85 26.57 5.74
CA LEU A 426 -8.45 25.66 6.69
C LEU A 426 -7.84 24.26 6.61
N PRO A 427 -7.60 23.60 7.75
CA PRO A 427 -7.27 22.18 7.75
C PRO A 427 -8.44 21.36 7.17
N GLU A 428 -8.15 20.34 6.37
CA GLU A 428 -9.14 19.45 5.75
C GLU A 428 -10.07 18.83 6.80
N GLU A 429 -9.55 18.52 7.99
CA GLU A 429 -10.31 17.99 9.12
C GLU A 429 -11.42 18.97 9.59
N SER A 430 -11.18 20.28 9.56
CA SER A 430 -12.20 21.28 9.90
C SER A 430 -13.35 21.29 8.92
N LEU A 431 -13.06 21.11 7.63
CA LEU A 431 -14.07 21.01 6.57
C LEU A 431 -14.93 19.77 6.77
N PHE A 432 -14.30 18.62 6.91
CA PHE A 432 -15.01 17.35 7.09
C PHE A 432 -15.80 17.27 8.41
N ARG A 433 -15.42 18.01 9.46
CA ARG A 433 -16.21 18.11 10.69
C ARG A 433 -17.44 19.01 10.54
N SER A 434 -17.40 20.00 9.65
CA SER A 434 -18.46 21.00 9.50
C SER A 434 -19.39 20.74 8.31
N ILE A 435 -18.98 19.90 7.35
CA ILE A 435 -19.73 19.64 6.13
C ILE A 435 -20.01 18.15 6.01
N SER A 436 -21.28 17.79 5.83
CA SER A 436 -21.70 16.47 5.37
C SER A 436 -21.92 16.52 3.86
N TYR A 437 -21.40 15.52 3.14
CA TYR A 437 -21.56 15.42 1.69
C TYR A 437 -22.17 14.08 1.29
N ILE A 438 -23.38 14.14 0.78
CA ILE A 438 -24.10 13.00 0.23
C ILE A 438 -23.77 12.93 -1.27
N GLN A 439 -22.96 11.93 -1.64
CA GLN A 439 -22.47 11.75 -3.00
C GLN A 439 -23.50 11.00 -3.86
N GLN A 440 -23.44 11.23 -5.17
CA GLN A 440 -24.22 10.53 -6.17
C GLN A 440 -23.96 9.02 -6.15
N GLU A 441 -22.68 8.62 -6.15
CA GLU A 441 -22.28 7.22 -6.02
C GLU A 441 -22.10 6.86 -4.54
N VAL A 442 -22.87 5.88 -4.08
CA VAL A 442 -22.89 5.44 -2.69
C VAL A 442 -21.96 4.28 -2.51
N PHE A 443 -20.94 4.46 -1.67
CA PHE A 443 -20.08 3.37 -1.21
C PHE A 443 -20.64 2.74 0.08
N ILE A 444 -20.77 1.41 0.08
CA ILE A 444 -21.19 0.60 1.24
C ILE A 444 -20.05 -0.32 1.61
N PHE A 445 -19.63 -0.26 2.88
CA PHE A 445 -18.63 -1.17 3.44
C PHE A 445 -19.22 -2.58 3.56
N ASP A 446 -18.37 -3.59 3.42
CA ASP A 446 -18.72 -4.98 3.73
C ASP A 446 -18.86 -5.14 5.25
N GLY A 447 -20.09 -4.95 5.70
CA GLY A 447 -20.50 -4.92 7.10
C GLY A 447 -22.01 -4.89 7.22
N SER A 448 -22.53 -4.74 8.43
CA SER A 448 -23.96 -4.63 8.72
C SER A 448 -24.54 -3.26 8.32
N ILE A 449 -25.87 -3.15 8.26
CA ILE A 449 -26.56 -1.87 8.08
C ILE A 449 -26.18 -0.91 9.21
N TYR A 450 -26.12 -1.40 10.47
CA TYR A 450 -25.70 -0.60 11.62
C TYR A 450 -24.30 0.00 11.43
N GLU A 451 -23.31 -0.85 11.13
CA GLU A 451 -21.93 -0.41 10.91
C GLU A 451 -21.81 0.57 9.74
N ASN A 452 -22.62 0.40 8.72
CA ASN A 452 -22.67 1.31 7.58
C ASN A 452 -23.31 2.65 7.90
N ILE A 453 -24.32 2.73 8.74
CA ILE A 453 -24.94 3.98 9.19
C ILE A 453 -24.00 4.73 10.13
N THR A 454 -23.43 4.01 11.13
CA THR A 454 -22.63 4.62 12.19
C THR A 454 -21.16 4.84 11.78
N LEU A 455 -20.70 4.24 10.68
CA LEU A 455 -19.30 4.21 10.28
C LEU A 455 -18.39 3.73 11.43
N PHE A 456 -18.81 2.65 12.10
CA PHE A 456 -18.11 2.02 13.23
C PHE A 456 -17.91 2.92 14.45
N GLN A 457 -18.72 3.99 14.60
CA GLN A 457 -18.70 4.89 15.75
C GLN A 457 -19.90 4.60 16.66
N ASP A 458 -19.77 4.98 17.95
CA ASP A 458 -20.84 4.86 18.93
C ASP A 458 -21.73 6.11 18.90
N TYR A 459 -23.03 5.93 18.74
CA TYR A 459 -24.05 6.98 18.76
C TYR A 459 -25.15 6.66 19.76
N GLY A 460 -25.83 7.70 20.24
CA GLY A 460 -27.00 7.54 21.08
C GLY A 460 -28.14 6.84 20.34
N LYS A 461 -28.91 6.02 21.08
CA LYS A 461 -30.01 5.26 20.50
C LYS A 461 -31.06 6.16 19.86
N GLU A 462 -31.38 7.28 20.50
CA GLU A 462 -32.38 8.26 20.02
C GLU A 462 -31.91 8.95 18.73
N GLU A 463 -30.62 9.29 18.65
CA GLU A 463 -30.03 9.91 17.46
C GLU A 463 -30.07 8.96 16.26
N LEU A 464 -29.74 7.68 16.49
CA LEU A 464 -29.78 6.64 15.48
C LEU A 464 -31.21 6.38 14.98
N GLU A 465 -32.19 6.26 15.89
CA GLU A 465 -33.59 6.06 15.55
C GLU A 465 -34.13 7.23 14.72
N LEU A 466 -33.80 8.47 15.08
CA LEU A 466 -34.17 9.65 14.33
C LEU A 466 -33.57 9.68 12.91
N ALA A 467 -32.28 9.33 12.78
CA ALA A 467 -31.61 9.24 11.48
C ALA A 467 -32.24 8.17 10.59
N ILE A 468 -32.58 7.01 11.15
CA ILE A 468 -33.28 5.91 10.48
C ILE A 468 -34.66 6.34 9.99
N GLU A 469 -35.42 7.04 10.84
CA GLU A 469 -36.75 7.50 10.48
C GLU A 469 -36.71 8.55 9.35
N LYS A 470 -35.86 9.59 9.52
CA LYS A 470 -35.72 10.68 8.53
C LYS A 470 -35.12 10.22 7.19
N SER A 471 -34.30 9.18 7.16
CA SER A 471 -33.76 8.60 5.93
C SER A 471 -34.69 7.61 5.22
N GLY A 472 -35.86 7.30 5.81
CA GLY A 472 -36.81 6.32 5.26
C GLY A 472 -36.33 4.86 5.35
N LEU A 473 -35.40 4.53 6.27
CA LEU A 473 -34.89 3.18 6.47
C LEU A 473 -35.74 2.29 7.37
N LYS A 474 -36.78 2.84 8.02
CA LYS A 474 -37.59 2.14 9.02
C LYS A 474 -38.15 0.81 8.52
N ASN A 475 -38.69 0.78 7.30
CA ASN A 475 -39.24 -0.43 6.70
C ASN A 475 -38.16 -1.49 6.45
N LEU A 476 -37.02 -1.10 5.88
CA LEU A 476 -35.89 -1.98 5.64
C LEU A 476 -35.38 -2.61 6.94
N ILE A 477 -35.23 -1.81 7.99
CA ILE A 477 -34.75 -2.29 9.28
C ILE A 477 -35.77 -3.18 9.97
N SER A 478 -37.08 -2.89 9.81
CA SER A 478 -38.14 -3.76 10.33
C SER A 478 -38.17 -5.13 9.65
N GLU A 479 -37.80 -5.19 8.36
CA GLU A 479 -37.78 -6.43 7.57
C GLU A 479 -36.49 -7.24 7.79
N LYS A 480 -35.32 -6.58 7.68
CA LYS A 480 -34.01 -7.25 7.64
C LYS A 480 -33.23 -7.16 8.96
N GLY A 481 -33.53 -6.18 9.83
CA GLY A 481 -32.76 -5.89 11.04
C GLY A 481 -31.54 -5.00 10.78
N LEU A 482 -31.00 -4.40 11.88
CA LEU A 482 -29.80 -3.56 11.83
C LEU A 482 -28.51 -4.38 11.56
N ASP A 483 -28.47 -5.62 12.01
CA ASP A 483 -27.31 -6.50 11.86
C ASP A 483 -27.26 -7.21 10.48
N TYR A 484 -28.18 -6.88 9.57
CA TYR A 484 -28.20 -7.47 8.23
C TYR A 484 -26.94 -7.13 7.44
N PRO A 485 -26.20 -8.12 6.90
CA PRO A 485 -24.97 -7.91 6.16
C PRO A 485 -25.24 -7.28 4.79
N CYS A 486 -24.58 -6.17 4.49
CA CYS A 486 -24.76 -5.43 3.24
C CYS A 486 -24.04 -6.11 2.05
N GLY A 487 -23.02 -6.94 2.31
CA GLY A 487 -22.13 -7.54 1.30
C GLY A 487 -21.18 -6.54 0.66
N GLU A 488 -20.25 -7.05 -0.16
CA GLU A 488 -19.25 -6.23 -0.84
C GLU A 488 -19.91 -5.14 -1.71
N ASN A 489 -19.56 -3.88 -1.49
CA ASN A 489 -20.16 -2.71 -2.14
C ASN A 489 -21.69 -2.63 -2.01
N GLY A 490 -22.28 -3.26 -1.00
CA GLY A 490 -23.71 -3.28 -0.78
C GLY A 490 -24.46 -4.15 -1.79
N ALA A 491 -23.87 -5.25 -2.25
CA ALA A 491 -24.46 -6.17 -3.23
C ALA A 491 -25.80 -6.78 -2.77
N ALA A 492 -26.01 -6.88 -1.44
CA ALA A 492 -27.25 -7.40 -0.85
C ALA A 492 -28.39 -6.34 -0.74
N LEU A 493 -28.13 -5.10 -1.21
CA LEU A 493 -29.04 -3.97 -1.10
C LEU A 493 -29.42 -3.42 -2.49
N SER A 494 -30.64 -2.94 -2.63
CA SER A 494 -31.06 -2.17 -3.80
C SER A 494 -30.37 -0.81 -3.86
N GLY A 495 -30.38 -0.14 -5.02
CA GLY A 495 -29.82 1.20 -5.19
C GLY A 495 -30.44 2.21 -4.22
N GLY A 496 -31.76 2.18 -4.06
CA GLY A 496 -32.49 3.06 -3.14
C GLY A 496 -32.16 2.78 -1.66
N GLU A 497 -31.98 1.51 -1.26
CA GLU A 497 -31.59 1.17 0.10
C GLU A 497 -30.18 1.69 0.43
N ARG A 498 -29.22 1.55 -0.51
CA ARG A 498 -27.88 2.13 -0.37
C ARG A 498 -27.92 3.64 -0.23
N GLN A 499 -28.73 4.32 -1.05
CA GLN A 499 -28.88 5.78 -0.98
C GLN A 499 -29.43 6.23 0.37
N ARG A 500 -30.46 5.55 0.89
CA ARG A 500 -31.03 5.86 2.21
C ARG A 500 -30.02 5.63 3.35
N ILE A 501 -29.16 4.63 3.26
CA ILE A 501 -28.04 4.46 4.24
C ILE A 501 -27.09 5.65 4.19
N ASN A 502 -26.73 6.16 3.01
CA ASN A 502 -25.87 7.32 2.86
C ASN A 502 -26.49 8.59 3.45
N ILE A 503 -27.81 8.76 3.26
CA ILE A 503 -28.57 9.85 3.88
C ILE A 503 -28.55 9.72 5.41
N ALA A 504 -28.81 8.51 5.95
CA ALA A 504 -28.76 8.27 7.39
C ALA A 504 -27.39 8.61 8.01
N ARG A 505 -26.27 8.26 7.32
CA ARG A 505 -24.91 8.66 7.71
C ARG A 505 -24.78 10.17 7.90
N SER A 506 -25.29 10.92 6.93
CA SER A 506 -25.17 12.38 6.93
C SER A 506 -26.05 13.04 7.97
N LEU A 507 -27.25 12.52 8.20
CA LEU A 507 -28.16 12.99 9.25
C LEU A 507 -27.60 12.72 10.65
N LEU A 508 -26.98 11.55 10.86
CA LEU A 508 -26.40 11.16 12.13
C LEU A 508 -25.22 12.06 12.56
N ARG A 509 -24.49 12.63 11.59
CA ARG A 509 -23.36 13.53 11.85
C ARG A 509 -23.75 14.93 12.34
N GLN A 510 -24.96 15.39 12.10
CA GLN A 510 -25.51 16.69 12.54
C GLN A 510 -24.56 17.89 12.24
N THR A 511 -24.03 17.95 11.01
CA THR A 511 -23.13 19.04 10.60
C THR A 511 -23.90 20.32 10.25
N PRO A 512 -23.32 21.53 10.45
CA PRO A 512 -23.98 22.80 10.11
C PRO A 512 -24.17 23.03 8.61
N ILE A 513 -23.44 22.31 7.74
CA ILE A 513 -23.54 22.41 6.29
C ILE A 513 -23.80 21.02 5.71
N LEU A 514 -24.81 20.90 4.87
CA LEU A 514 -25.17 19.69 4.15
C LEU A 514 -25.11 19.93 2.63
N LEU A 515 -24.31 19.13 1.97
CA LEU A 515 -24.21 19.11 0.51
C LEU A 515 -24.80 17.81 0.01
N ALA A 516 -25.63 17.87 -1.04
CA ALA A 516 -26.22 16.67 -1.64
C ALA A 516 -26.14 16.73 -3.17
N ASP A 517 -25.54 15.70 -3.77
CA ASP A 517 -25.32 15.60 -5.21
C ASP A 517 -26.17 14.48 -5.79
N GLU A 518 -27.27 14.86 -6.51
CA GLU A 518 -28.17 13.97 -7.24
C GLU A 518 -28.69 12.77 -6.40
N ILE A 519 -29.02 13.02 -5.14
CA ILE A 519 -29.33 11.96 -4.16
C ILE A 519 -30.62 11.19 -4.44
N THR A 520 -31.43 11.63 -5.38
CA THR A 520 -32.73 11.02 -5.73
C THR A 520 -32.69 10.13 -6.98
N ALA A 521 -31.57 10.07 -7.70
CA ALA A 521 -31.44 9.35 -8.97
C ALA A 521 -31.80 7.85 -8.91
N ALA A 522 -31.64 7.22 -7.74
CA ALA A 522 -31.95 5.80 -7.53
C ALA A 522 -33.27 5.54 -6.78
N LEU A 523 -34.09 6.58 -6.56
CA LEU A 523 -35.33 6.51 -5.82
C LEU A 523 -36.52 6.72 -6.77
N ASP A 524 -37.66 6.13 -6.44
CA ASP A 524 -38.94 6.50 -7.08
C ASP A 524 -39.42 7.88 -6.61
N LYS A 525 -40.36 8.48 -7.34
CA LYS A 525 -40.80 9.86 -7.08
C LYS A 525 -41.30 10.10 -5.66
N GLU A 526 -42.03 9.13 -5.07
CA GLU A 526 -42.58 9.29 -3.73
C GLU A 526 -41.50 9.21 -2.65
N ASN A 527 -40.59 8.24 -2.75
CA ASN A 527 -39.42 8.13 -1.85
C ASN A 527 -38.46 9.31 -2.04
N SER A 528 -38.28 9.81 -3.26
CA SER A 528 -37.52 11.03 -3.55
C SER A 528 -38.10 12.24 -2.82
N TYR A 529 -39.41 12.42 -2.90
CA TYR A 529 -40.10 13.48 -2.19
C TYR A 529 -39.93 13.37 -0.68
N LEU A 530 -40.16 12.19 -0.08
CA LEU A 530 -40.07 11.97 1.36
C LEU A 530 -38.65 12.26 1.89
N VAL A 531 -37.64 11.84 1.17
CA VAL A 531 -36.23 12.09 1.55
C VAL A 531 -35.89 13.58 1.47
N LEU A 532 -36.23 14.25 0.37
CA LEU A 532 -35.97 15.68 0.21
C LEU A 532 -36.77 16.52 1.23
N ASP A 533 -38.03 16.14 1.48
CA ASP A 533 -38.88 16.77 2.51
C ASP A 533 -38.24 16.64 3.89
N SER A 534 -37.70 15.48 4.24
CA SER A 534 -36.99 15.24 5.50
C SER A 534 -35.72 16.09 5.62
N LEU A 535 -34.92 16.21 4.56
CA LEU A 535 -33.73 17.07 4.55
C LEU A 535 -34.12 18.54 4.71
N LEU A 536 -35.03 19.03 3.88
CA LEU A 536 -35.50 20.42 3.95
C LEU A 536 -36.23 20.77 5.26
N SER A 537 -36.56 19.78 6.09
CA SER A 537 -37.13 19.98 7.43
C SER A 537 -36.09 20.10 8.54
N LEU A 538 -34.80 20.04 8.21
CA LEU A 538 -33.73 20.26 9.16
C LEU A 538 -33.61 21.75 9.48
N GLU A 539 -33.56 22.09 10.76
CA GLU A 539 -33.46 23.48 11.21
C GLU A 539 -31.98 23.88 11.40
N ASN A 540 -31.68 25.14 11.14
CA ASN A 540 -30.36 25.75 11.36
C ASN A 540 -29.20 25.06 10.61
N ILE A 541 -29.49 24.45 9.44
CA ILE A 541 -28.49 23.82 8.57
C ILE A 541 -28.49 24.54 7.21
N THR A 542 -27.31 24.92 6.76
CA THR A 542 -27.13 25.43 5.40
C THR A 542 -27.13 24.24 4.43
N GLU A 543 -28.04 24.22 3.47
CA GLU A 543 -28.19 23.13 2.53
C GLU A 543 -27.90 23.59 1.09
N ILE A 544 -27.02 22.87 0.39
CA ILE A 544 -26.79 23.06 -1.05
C ILE A 544 -27.10 21.71 -1.74
N LEU A 545 -28.23 21.69 -2.46
CA LEU A 545 -28.73 20.49 -3.11
C LEU A 545 -28.57 20.60 -4.63
N VAL A 546 -28.01 19.58 -5.25
CA VAL A 546 -28.02 19.41 -6.70
C VAL A 546 -29.11 18.41 -7.04
N LEU A 547 -30.11 18.86 -7.79
CA LEU A 547 -31.23 18.03 -8.20
C LEU A 547 -31.33 17.95 -9.72
N HIS A 548 -31.87 16.85 -10.20
CA HIS A 548 -32.27 16.64 -11.58
C HIS A 548 -33.81 16.61 -11.71
N ASP A 549 -34.51 16.00 -10.77
CA ASP A 549 -35.97 15.92 -10.76
C ASP A 549 -36.58 17.22 -10.20
N LEU A 550 -37.43 17.88 -10.99
CA LEU A 550 -38.00 19.19 -10.67
C LEU A 550 -39.43 19.03 -10.08
N ASP A 551 -39.52 18.49 -8.86
CA ASP A 551 -40.80 18.41 -8.14
C ASP A 551 -41.18 19.80 -7.56
N SER A 552 -42.28 20.36 -8.04
CA SER A 552 -42.79 21.67 -7.61
C SER A 552 -43.04 21.74 -6.09
N ARG A 553 -43.38 20.60 -5.45
CA ARG A 553 -43.62 20.52 -4.00
C ARG A 553 -42.31 20.82 -3.23
N ILE A 554 -41.18 20.36 -3.74
CA ILE A 554 -39.84 20.59 -3.17
C ILE A 554 -39.34 21.99 -3.52
N LEU A 555 -39.48 22.41 -4.79
CA LEU A 555 -38.98 23.71 -5.26
C LEU A 555 -39.65 24.90 -4.58
N ASN A 556 -40.88 24.75 -4.08
CA ASN A 556 -41.57 25.76 -3.29
C ASN A 556 -41.10 25.88 -1.82
N ARG A 557 -40.29 24.92 -1.33
CA ARG A 557 -39.82 24.89 0.09
C ARG A 557 -38.43 25.43 0.27
N VAL A 558 -37.70 25.66 -0.79
CA VAL A 558 -36.33 26.17 -0.73
C VAL A 558 -36.31 27.70 -0.75
N ASP A 559 -35.29 28.28 -0.13
CA ASP A 559 -35.15 29.72 -0.04
C ASP A 559 -34.75 30.33 -1.39
N ARG A 560 -33.95 29.60 -2.19
CA ARG A 560 -33.45 30.07 -3.47
C ARG A 560 -33.09 28.92 -4.43
N ILE A 561 -33.26 29.17 -5.71
CA ILE A 561 -32.87 28.30 -6.80
C ILE A 561 -31.85 29.06 -7.64
N CYS A 562 -30.68 28.47 -7.92
CA CYS A 562 -29.69 28.99 -8.85
C CYS A 562 -29.59 28.05 -10.06
N VAL A 563 -29.74 28.59 -11.25
CA VAL A 563 -29.70 27.85 -12.51
C VAL A 563 -28.37 28.10 -13.20
N LEU A 564 -27.61 27.01 -13.37
CA LEU A 564 -26.29 27.04 -14.00
C LEU A 564 -26.37 26.64 -15.48
N LYS A 565 -25.64 27.39 -16.31
CA LYS A 565 -25.41 27.07 -17.71
C LYS A 565 -23.95 27.36 -18.05
N GLU A 566 -23.24 26.38 -18.59
CA GLU A 566 -21.84 26.52 -19.05
C GLU A 566 -20.86 27.15 -18.02
N GLY A 567 -21.08 26.83 -16.73
CA GLY A 567 -20.20 27.29 -15.64
C GLY A 567 -20.55 28.66 -15.06
N GLU A 568 -21.66 29.25 -15.45
CA GLU A 568 -22.15 30.58 -14.99
C GLU A 568 -23.58 30.46 -14.45
N ILE A 569 -23.97 31.34 -13.51
CA ILE A 569 -25.35 31.47 -13.04
C ILE A 569 -26.09 32.34 -14.06
N VAL A 570 -27.13 31.77 -14.70
CA VAL A 570 -27.95 32.48 -15.69
C VAL A 570 -29.24 33.02 -15.10
N GLU A 571 -29.78 32.35 -14.08
CA GLU A 571 -31.00 32.77 -13.37
C GLU A 571 -30.90 32.41 -11.91
N GLU A 572 -31.41 33.28 -11.04
CA GLU A 572 -31.59 32.99 -9.61
C GLU A 572 -32.88 33.63 -9.10
N GLY A 573 -33.49 33.03 -8.10
CA GLY A 573 -34.71 33.50 -7.46
C GLY A 573 -35.47 32.38 -6.76
N ILE A 574 -36.65 32.69 -6.26
CA ILE A 574 -37.61 31.70 -5.75
C ILE A 574 -38.38 31.05 -6.89
N PHE A 575 -38.99 29.89 -6.66
CA PHE A 575 -39.70 29.11 -7.69
C PHE A 575 -40.76 29.93 -8.44
N SER A 576 -41.58 30.70 -7.73
CA SER A 576 -42.67 31.52 -8.33
C SER A 576 -42.11 32.61 -9.27
N GLU A 577 -41.05 33.31 -8.87
CA GLU A 577 -40.42 34.37 -9.67
C GLU A 577 -39.81 33.79 -10.98
N LEU A 578 -39.12 32.64 -10.86
CA LEU A 578 -38.50 31.97 -12.00
C LEU A 578 -39.54 31.44 -12.99
N MET A 579 -40.70 30.98 -12.49
CA MET A 579 -41.83 30.56 -13.34
C MET A 579 -42.46 31.75 -14.08
N GLU A 580 -42.58 32.93 -13.43
CA GLU A 580 -43.13 34.14 -14.04
C GLU A 580 -42.21 34.73 -15.11
N LYS A 581 -40.86 34.66 -14.90
CA LYS A 581 -39.84 35.13 -15.86
C LYS A 581 -39.89 34.39 -17.19
N LYS A 582 -40.41 33.14 -17.22
CA LYS A 582 -40.45 32.25 -18.41
C LYS A 582 -39.09 32.12 -19.11
N GLY A 583 -38.03 32.11 -18.36
CA GLY A 583 -36.64 32.05 -18.84
C GLY A 583 -36.12 30.62 -19.03
N TYR A 584 -34.82 30.43 -18.81
CA TYR A 584 -34.18 29.14 -18.97
C TYR A 584 -34.68 28.11 -17.95
N PHE A 585 -34.92 28.54 -16.70
CA PHE A 585 -35.52 27.68 -15.66
C PHE A 585 -36.89 27.13 -16.11
N TYR A 586 -37.76 28.01 -16.60
CA TYR A 586 -39.11 27.62 -17.09
C TYR A 586 -39.02 26.56 -18.20
N SER A 587 -38.03 26.74 -19.11
CA SER A 587 -37.81 25.78 -20.19
C SER A 587 -37.37 24.42 -19.68
N LEU A 588 -36.46 24.36 -18.68
CA LEU A 588 -36.05 23.12 -18.04
C LEU A 588 -37.20 22.44 -17.31
N PHE A 589 -37.99 23.21 -16.53
CA PHE A 589 -39.10 22.70 -15.77
C PHE A 589 -40.18 22.08 -16.67
N MET A 590 -40.52 22.73 -17.80
CA MET A 590 -41.52 22.24 -18.74
C MET A 590 -41.06 21.06 -19.59
N MET A 591 -39.75 20.82 -19.69
CA MET A 591 -39.22 19.63 -20.38
C MET A 591 -39.28 18.36 -19.51
N GLU A 592 -39.33 18.48 -18.19
CA GLU A 592 -39.35 17.36 -17.25
C GLU A 592 -40.76 16.97 -16.77
N GLN A 593 -41.75 17.77 -17.03
CA GLN A 593 -43.20 17.47 -16.81
C GLN A 593 -43.80 16.70 -17.99
#